data_ffd5571daa27fafa60323ff439c49769
#
_entry.id   ffd5571daa27fafa60323ff439c49769
#
_cell.length_a   1.000
_cell.length_b   1.000
_cell.length_c   1.000
_cell.angle_alpha   90.00
_cell.angle_beta   90.00
_cell.angle_gamma   90.00
#
_symmetry.space_group_name_H-M   'P 1'
#
loop_
_entity.id
_entity.type
_entity.pdbx_description
1 polymer ?
#
loop_
_entity_poly.entity_id
_entity_poly.type
_entity_poly.pdbx_seq_one_letter_code
_entity_poly.pdbx_strand_id
1 'polypeptide(L)'
;ISVIHSQIEDEEAVVKALVKELGLSEEAVRKRVEKVSSIERVKTNVPKETGDKIRAYKLAGIKVDEDYKRYYPYDTLASKVLGFTGGDNQGIVGLEVKYDSYLQGTNGKILTLTDARGIEIENAGETRLEPVNGYDLNISMDYNIQLYCEQAAEKTYIKKDAKYVSVIVMNPSNGEIFAMVNYPEFHLNDPFTLTEEVNVPAEKKQDLLNQMWRNQCISDTYEPGSTFKIITAAAALEQGVVKLTDNFYCPGYKLVEDRRIRCAKTTGHGAETFETGIMNSCNPVFIELGEKLGVENFYK
;
A
#
# COMPACT_ATOMS: atom_id res chain seq x y z
N ILE A 1 -21.71 -6.36 -15.19
CA ILE A 1 -23.14 -6.57 -15.55
C ILE A 1 -23.83 -5.21 -15.49
N SER A 2 -24.45 -4.83 -16.60
CA SER A 2 -25.20 -3.59 -16.73
C SER A 2 -26.60 -3.86 -17.29
N VAL A 3 -27.52 -2.94 -17.11
CA VAL A 3 -28.85 -2.99 -17.70
C VAL A 3 -29.14 -1.74 -18.53
N ILE A 4 -29.87 -1.91 -19.60
CA ILE A 4 -30.34 -0.83 -20.49
C ILE A 4 -31.87 -0.82 -20.37
N HIS A 5 -32.40 0.13 -19.59
CA HIS A 5 -33.80 0.19 -19.25
C HIS A 5 -34.74 0.16 -20.47
N SER A 6 -34.40 0.90 -21.52
CA SER A 6 -35.21 0.97 -22.74
C SER A 6 -35.31 -0.34 -23.54
N GLN A 7 -34.45 -1.32 -23.25
CA GLN A 7 -34.40 -2.62 -23.92
C GLN A 7 -34.99 -3.76 -23.07
N ILE A 8 -35.39 -3.47 -21.82
CA ILE A 8 -35.98 -4.50 -20.94
C ILE A 8 -37.42 -4.77 -21.38
N GLU A 9 -37.69 -6.02 -21.76
CA GLU A 9 -39.03 -6.49 -22.15
C GLU A 9 -39.78 -7.13 -20.97
N ASP A 10 -39.08 -7.85 -20.08
CA ASP A 10 -39.63 -8.50 -18.89
C ASP A 10 -38.79 -8.12 -17.67
N GLU A 11 -39.24 -7.10 -16.96
CA GLU A 11 -38.55 -6.54 -15.81
C GLU A 11 -38.45 -7.55 -14.64
N GLU A 12 -39.53 -8.31 -14.39
CA GLU A 12 -39.55 -9.29 -13.31
C GLU A 12 -38.58 -10.45 -13.56
N ALA A 13 -38.48 -10.90 -14.82
CA ALA A 13 -37.52 -11.93 -15.20
C ALA A 13 -36.07 -11.44 -15.03
N VAL A 14 -35.79 -10.19 -15.43
CA VAL A 14 -34.47 -9.53 -15.26
C VAL A 14 -34.12 -9.44 -13.79
N VAL A 15 -35.02 -8.91 -12.95
CA VAL A 15 -34.79 -8.78 -11.49
C VAL A 15 -34.51 -10.14 -10.88
N LYS A 16 -35.33 -11.17 -11.13
CA LYS A 16 -35.16 -12.52 -10.58
C LYS A 16 -33.83 -13.13 -10.99
N ALA A 17 -33.43 -13.02 -12.26
CA ALA A 17 -32.18 -13.56 -12.76
C ALA A 17 -30.98 -12.89 -12.08
N LEU A 18 -30.98 -11.55 -11.99
CA LEU A 18 -29.86 -10.81 -11.39
C LEU A 18 -29.76 -11.02 -9.89
N VAL A 19 -30.88 -11.05 -9.15
CA VAL A 19 -30.90 -11.39 -7.71
C VAL A 19 -30.29 -12.76 -7.47
N LYS A 20 -30.74 -13.78 -8.23
CA LYS A 20 -30.30 -15.15 -8.07
C LYS A 20 -28.80 -15.32 -8.34
N GLU A 21 -28.31 -14.77 -9.46
CA GLU A 21 -26.92 -15.01 -9.90
C GLU A 21 -25.91 -14.05 -9.23
N LEU A 22 -26.32 -12.83 -8.87
CA LEU A 22 -25.42 -11.83 -8.28
C LEU A 22 -25.41 -11.81 -6.74
N GLY A 23 -26.40 -12.47 -6.10
CA GLY A 23 -26.54 -12.50 -4.65
C GLY A 23 -26.83 -11.11 -4.04
N LEU A 24 -27.42 -10.21 -4.81
CA LEU A 24 -27.84 -8.88 -4.36
C LEU A 24 -29.28 -8.92 -3.81
N SER A 25 -29.63 -7.96 -2.93
CA SER A 25 -31.01 -7.83 -2.49
C SER A 25 -31.92 -7.41 -3.65
N GLU A 26 -33.15 -7.88 -3.64
CA GLU A 26 -34.14 -7.55 -4.67
C GLU A 26 -34.34 -6.03 -4.79
N GLU A 27 -34.40 -5.33 -3.67
CA GLU A 27 -34.52 -3.87 -3.62
C GLU A 27 -33.37 -3.16 -4.35
N ALA A 28 -32.12 -3.62 -4.11
CA ALA A 28 -30.92 -3.05 -4.75
C ALA A 28 -30.89 -3.28 -6.26
N VAL A 29 -31.35 -4.45 -6.72
CA VAL A 29 -31.44 -4.78 -8.15
C VAL A 29 -32.56 -4.01 -8.79
N ARG A 30 -33.76 -4.01 -8.21
CA ARG A 30 -34.96 -3.34 -8.71
C ARG A 30 -34.71 -1.84 -8.89
N LYS A 31 -34.12 -1.18 -7.89
CA LYS A 31 -33.72 0.25 -7.97
C LYS A 31 -32.86 0.58 -9.20
N ARG A 32 -32.05 -0.36 -9.67
CA ARG A 32 -31.16 -0.15 -10.83
C ARG A 32 -31.84 -0.52 -12.15
N VAL A 33 -32.68 -1.55 -12.13
CA VAL A 33 -33.45 -2.00 -13.30
C VAL A 33 -34.52 -0.97 -13.68
N GLU A 34 -35.24 -0.41 -12.69
CA GLU A 34 -36.28 0.61 -12.88
C GLU A 34 -35.71 2.01 -13.21
N LYS A 35 -34.41 2.22 -13.02
CA LYS A 35 -33.81 3.53 -13.30
C LYS A 35 -33.76 3.82 -14.79
N VAL A 36 -34.49 4.83 -15.22
CA VAL A 36 -34.47 5.29 -16.61
C VAL A 36 -33.12 5.92 -16.94
N SER A 37 -32.25 5.15 -17.55
CA SER A 37 -30.93 5.58 -18.00
C SER A 37 -30.54 4.82 -19.27
N SER A 38 -29.61 5.37 -20.06
CA SER A 38 -29.09 4.71 -21.27
C SER A 38 -28.36 3.40 -20.94
N ILE A 39 -27.66 3.37 -19.80
CA ILE A 39 -27.03 2.18 -19.24
C ILE A 39 -26.86 2.36 -17.73
N GLU A 40 -27.20 1.36 -16.94
CA GLU A 40 -27.02 1.36 -15.49
C GLU A 40 -26.18 0.15 -15.08
N ARG A 41 -25.05 0.39 -14.41
CA ARG A 41 -24.18 -0.66 -13.93
C ARG A 41 -24.75 -1.33 -12.68
N VAL A 42 -25.01 -2.63 -12.73
CA VAL A 42 -25.55 -3.40 -11.61
C VAL A 42 -24.46 -3.93 -10.70
N LYS A 43 -23.44 -4.57 -11.27
CA LYS A 43 -22.31 -5.13 -10.52
C LYS A 43 -21.06 -5.24 -11.41
N THR A 44 -19.91 -4.85 -10.86
CA THR A 44 -18.57 -5.05 -11.45
C THR A 44 -17.89 -6.27 -10.87
N ASN A 45 -16.79 -6.69 -11.45
CA ASN A 45 -15.94 -7.78 -10.95
C ASN A 45 -16.71 -9.10 -10.69
N VAL A 46 -17.64 -9.42 -11.59
CA VAL A 46 -18.43 -10.64 -11.53
C VAL A 46 -17.62 -11.80 -12.12
N PRO A 47 -17.53 -12.97 -11.45
CA PRO A 47 -16.84 -14.13 -12.00
C PRO A 47 -17.36 -14.49 -13.39
N LYS A 48 -16.46 -14.94 -14.29
CA LYS A 48 -16.80 -15.29 -15.67
C LYS A 48 -17.95 -16.29 -15.75
N GLU A 49 -17.92 -17.33 -14.91
CA GLU A 49 -18.97 -18.36 -14.86
C GLU A 49 -20.35 -17.76 -14.53
N THR A 50 -20.42 -16.78 -13.63
CA THR A 50 -21.67 -16.08 -13.30
C THR A 50 -22.11 -15.18 -14.46
N GLY A 51 -21.17 -14.49 -15.10
CA GLY A 51 -21.46 -13.71 -16.31
C GLY A 51 -22.03 -14.58 -17.44
N ASP A 52 -21.44 -15.75 -17.66
CA ASP A 52 -21.90 -16.70 -18.68
C ASP A 52 -23.29 -17.26 -18.38
N LYS A 53 -23.59 -17.55 -17.09
CA LYS A 53 -24.95 -17.93 -16.66
C LYS A 53 -25.97 -16.85 -16.96
N ILE A 54 -25.64 -15.59 -16.63
CA ILE A 54 -26.53 -14.45 -16.90
C ILE A 54 -26.74 -14.29 -18.41
N ARG A 55 -25.68 -14.40 -19.21
CA ARG A 55 -25.78 -14.35 -20.67
C ARG A 55 -26.67 -15.45 -21.24
N ALA A 56 -26.63 -16.65 -20.64
CA ALA A 56 -27.44 -17.79 -21.04
C ALA A 56 -28.96 -17.62 -20.84
N TYR A 57 -29.40 -16.70 -19.97
CA TYR A 57 -30.81 -16.35 -19.82
C TYR A 57 -31.38 -15.62 -21.05
N LYS A 58 -30.52 -15.00 -21.88
CA LYS A 58 -30.91 -14.27 -23.11
C LYS A 58 -32.02 -13.22 -22.87
N LEU A 59 -32.00 -12.58 -21.71
CA LEU A 59 -32.96 -11.55 -21.35
C LEU A 59 -32.58 -10.21 -22.01
N ALA A 60 -33.53 -9.62 -22.73
CA ALA A 60 -33.34 -8.30 -23.34
C ALA A 60 -33.06 -7.24 -22.28
N GLY A 61 -32.19 -6.30 -22.59
CA GLY A 61 -31.80 -5.22 -21.68
C GLY A 61 -30.71 -5.57 -20.68
N ILE A 62 -30.24 -6.84 -20.60
CA ILE A 62 -29.04 -7.20 -19.81
C ILE A 62 -27.82 -7.17 -20.71
N LYS A 63 -26.80 -6.42 -20.29
CA LYS A 63 -25.49 -6.38 -20.94
C LYS A 63 -24.43 -7.01 -20.04
N VAL A 64 -23.68 -7.94 -20.59
CA VAL A 64 -22.58 -8.65 -19.93
C VAL A 64 -21.29 -8.33 -20.68
N ASP A 65 -20.54 -7.37 -20.15
CA ASP A 65 -19.26 -6.95 -20.71
C ASP A 65 -18.11 -7.70 -20.03
N GLU A 66 -17.00 -7.85 -20.72
CA GLU A 66 -15.75 -8.32 -20.12
C GLU A 66 -15.16 -7.23 -19.26
N ASP A 67 -14.64 -7.63 -18.12
CA ASP A 67 -13.99 -6.76 -17.15
C ASP A 67 -12.76 -7.48 -16.60
N TYR A 68 -11.81 -6.72 -16.09
CA TYR A 68 -10.57 -7.24 -15.52
C TYR A 68 -10.55 -6.91 -14.04
N LYS A 69 -10.10 -7.88 -13.22
CA LYS A 69 -9.87 -7.70 -11.80
C LYS A 69 -8.42 -7.96 -11.49
N ARG A 70 -7.82 -7.09 -10.69
CA ARG A 70 -6.50 -7.33 -10.10
C ARG A 70 -6.60 -8.53 -9.17
N TYR A 71 -5.65 -9.45 -9.28
CA TYR A 71 -5.51 -10.61 -8.41
C TYR A 71 -4.08 -10.64 -7.85
N TYR A 72 -3.97 -10.81 -6.56
CA TYR A 72 -2.70 -10.84 -5.83
C TYR A 72 -2.42 -12.28 -5.37
N PRO A 73 -1.54 -13.03 -6.07
CA PRO A 73 -1.35 -14.46 -5.81
C PRO A 73 -0.85 -14.78 -4.41
N TYR A 74 -0.11 -13.86 -3.82
CA TYR A 74 0.48 -14.02 -2.49
C TYR A 74 -0.25 -13.23 -1.39
N ASP A 75 -1.41 -12.73 -1.72
CA ASP A 75 -2.40 -12.07 -0.86
C ASP A 75 -1.82 -11.02 0.11
N THR A 76 -1.19 -11.44 1.23
CA THR A 76 -0.66 -10.53 2.25
C THR A 76 0.76 -10.05 1.97
N LEU A 77 1.51 -10.72 1.07
CA LEU A 77 2.92 -10.42 0.85
C LEU A 77 3.12 -8.99 0.34
N ALA A 78 3.92 -8.21 1.06
CA ALA A 78 4.24 -6.81 0.75
C ALA A 78 3.00 -5.92 0.54
N SER A 79 1.90 -6.19 1.25
CA SER A 79 0.60 -5.58 1.00
C SER A 79 0.64 -4.06 1.01
N LYS A 80 1.36 -3.45 1.97
CA LYS A 80 1.46 -2.00 2.10
C LYS A 80 2.43 -1.34 1.11
N VAL A 81 3.22 -2.15 0.40
CA VAL A 81 4.10 -1.68 -0.70
C VAL A 81 3.37 -1.79 -2.02
N LEU A 82 2.84 -2.98 -2.34
CA LEU A 82 2.13 -3.22 -3.59
C LEU A 82 0.88 -2.35 -3.68
N GLY A 83 0.09 -2.36 -2.62
CA GLY A 83 -1.21 -1.70 -2.62
C GLY A 83 -2.24 -2.49 -3.44
N PHE A 84 -3.38 -1.87 -3.68
CA PHE A 84 -4.49 -2.52 -4.38
C PHE A 84 -5.26 -1.55 -5.26
N THR A 85 -6.10 -2.10 -6.13
CA THR A 85 -6.98 -1.35 -7.02
C THR A 85 -8.42 -1.33 -6.51
N GLY A 86 -9.14 -0.27 -6.84
CA GLY A 86 -10.56 -0.14 -6.57
C GLY A 86 -11.45 -0.90 -7.56
N GLY A 87 -12.77 -0.67 -7.45
CA GLY A 87 -13.78 -1.35 -8.28
C GLY A 87 -13.71 -1.04 -9.77
N ASP A 88 -13.13 0.07 -10.15
CA ASP A 88 -12.92 0.48 -11.55
C ASP A 88 -11.45 0.26 -11.99
N ASN A 89 -10.72 -0.63 -11.30
CA ASN A 89 -9.32 -0.96 -11.51
C ASN A 89 -8.32 0.19 -11.34
N GLN A 90 -8.74 1.34 -10.81
CA GLN A 90 -7.82 2.42 -10.45
C GLN A 90 -7.00 2.06 -9.21
N GLY A 91 -5.75 2.41 -9.16
CA GLY A 91 -4.90 2.25 -7.99
C GLY A 91 -5.39 3.10 -6.81
N ILE A 92 -5.45 2.52 -5.61
CA ILE A 92 -5.92 3.20 -4.39
C ILE A 92 -4.75 3.56 -3.47
N VAL A 93 -3.85 2.63 -3.23
CA VAL A 93 -2.65 2.83 -2.38
C VAL A 93 -1.43 2.12 -2.98
N GLY A 94 -0.24 2.38 -2.45
CA GLY A 94 0.99 1.68 -2.79
C GLY A 94 1.49 1.94 -4.23
N LEU A 95 2.15 0.93 -4.79
CA LEU A 95 2.66 0.97 -6.16
C LEU A 95 1.52 1.01 -7.19
N GLU A 96 0.38 0.38 -6.88
CA GLU A 96 -0.80 0.41 -7.75
C GLU A 96 -1.26 1.85 -8.03
N VAL A 97 -1.35 2.71 -7.01
CA VAL A 97 -1.72 4.13 -7.22
C VAL A 97 -0.57 4.93 -7.82
N LYS A 98 0.67 4.65 -7.40
CA LYS A 98 1.84 5.42 -7.86
C LYS A 98 2.09 5.27 -9.36
N TYR A 99 1.84 4.08 -9.88
CA TYR A 99 2.06 3.72 -11.29
C TYR A 99 0.77 3.45 -12.05
N ASP A 100 -0.37 3.89 -11.53
CA ASP A 100 -1.69 3.68 -12.13
C ASP A 100 -1.74 4.05 -13.61
N SER A 101 -1.21 5.21 -13.99
CA SER A 101 -1.15 5.69 -15.37
C SER A 101 -0.38 4.78 -16.34
N TYR A 102 0.53 3.95 -15.84
CA TYR A 102 1.27 2.97 -16.62
C TYR A 102 0.60 1.61 -16.63
N LEU A 103 -0.03 1.22 -15.51
CA LEU A 103 -0.59 -0.11 -15.31
C LEU A 103 -1.99 -0.25 -15.91
N GLN A 104 -2.78 0.83 -15.92
CA GLN A 104 -4.19 0.79 -16.27
C GLN A 104 -4.45 0.60 -17.77
N GLY A 105 -3.54 1.02 -18.66
CA GLY A 105 -3.76 1.01 -20.10
C GLY A 105 -4.85 1.97 -20.56
N THR A 106 -5.44 1.69 -21.72
CA THR A 106 -6.51 2.51 -22.28
C THR A 106 -7.69 1.63 -22.69
N ASN A 107 -8.86 1.92 -22.16
CA ASN A 107 -10.06 1.17 -22.48
C ASN A 107 -10.44 1.32 -23.96
N GLY A 108 -10.79 0.21 -24.60
CA GLY A 108 -11.41 0.22 -25.92
C GLY A 108 -12.79 0.87 -25.90
N LYS A 109 -13.28 1.25 -27.06
CA LYS A 109 -14.61 1.82 -27.24
C LYS A 109 -15.31 1.17 -28.42
N ILE A 110 -16.58 0.84 -28.27
CA ILE A 110 -17.46 0.43 -29.35
C ILE A 110 -18.45 1.58 -29.56
N LEU A 111 -18.42 2.15 -30.74
CA LEU A 111 -19.33 3.19 -31.17
C LEU A 111 -20.37 2.56 -32.08
N THR A 112 -21.61 2.52 -31.65
CA THR A 112 -22.76 2.05 -32.41
C THR A 112 -23.72 3.18 -32.68
N LEU A 113 -24.41 3.16 -33.83
CA LEU A 113 -25.50 4.08 -34.09
C LEU A 113 -26.77 3.51 -33.47
N THR A 114 -27.44 4.33 -32.65
CA THR A 114 -28.69 3.98 -32.00
C THR A 114 -29.83 4.88 -32.50
N ASP A 115 -31.05 4.36 -32.46
CA ASP A 115 -32.25 5.16 -32.69
C ASP A 115 -32.52 6.12 -31.50
N ALA A 116 -33.58 6.92 -31.59
CA ALA A 116 -33.98 7.84 -30.54
C ALA A 116 -34.36 7.17 -29.20
N ARG A 117 -34.54 5.84 -29.18
CA ARG A 117 -34.83 5.03 -28.02
C ARG A 117 -33.57 4.36 -27.44
N GLY A 118 -32.40 4.57 -28.05
CA GLY A 118 -31.15 3.95 -27.65
C GLY A 118 -31.00 2.49 -28.13
N ILE A 119 -31.83 2.04 -29.06
CA ILE A 119 -31.75 0.71 -29.67
C ILE A 119 -30.76 0.76 -30.84
N GLU A 120 -29.86 -0.20 -30.89
CA GLU A 120 -28.87 -0.34 -31.95
C GLU A 120 -29.55 -0.52 -33.32
N ILE A 121 -29.16 0.29 -34.30
CA ILE A 121 -29.73 0.21 -35.64
C ILE A 121 -29.04 -0.97 -36.37
N GLU A 122 -29.82 -1.99 -36.75
CA GLU A 122 -29.32 -3.13 -37.48
C GLU A 122 -28.60 -2.68 -38.77
N ASN A 123 -27.42 -3.20 -39.00
CA ASN A 123 -26.55 -2.90 -40.16
C ASN A 123 -26.01 -1.47 -40.24
N ALA A 124 -26.05 -0.67 -39.20
CA ALA A 124 -25.51 0.70 -39.19
C ALA A 124 -23.96 0.77 -39.09
N GLY A 125 -23.33 -0.37 -38.91
CA GLY A 125 -21.88 -0.50 -38.74
C GLY A 125 -21.41 -0.16 -37.32
N GLU A 126 -20.50 -0.94 -36.81
CA GLU A 126 -19.78 -0.67 -35.54
C GLU A 126 -18.40 -0.10 -35.84
N THR A 127 -18.02 0.96 -35.11
CA THR A 127 -16.63 1.41 -35.07
C THR A 127 -16.01 0.94 -33.78
N ARG A 128 -15.01 0.07 -33.85
CA ARG A 128 -14.28 -0.44 -32.71
C ARG A 128 -12.94 0.26 -32.56
N LEU A 129 -12.68 0.81 -31.40
CA LEU A 129 -11.36 1.24 -30.96
C LEU A 129 -10.86 0.17 -30.01
N GLU A 130 -9.81 -0.55 -30.42
CA GLU A 130 -9.27 -1.64 -29.61
C GLU A 130 -8.65 -1.10 -28.31
N PRO A 131 -8.73 -1.86 -27.19
CA PRO A 131 -8.07 -1.48 -25.94
C PRO A 131 -6.55 -1.58 -26.10
N VAL A 132 -5.84 -0.72 -25.37
CA VAL A 132 -4.37 -0.78 -25.25
C VAL A 132 -4.03 -1.27 -23.86
N ASN A 133 -3.32 -2.40 -23.77
CA ASN A 133 -2.88 -2.95 -22.49
C ASN A 133 -1.95 -2.00 -21.75
N GLY A 134 -2.00 -1.98 -20.44
CA GLY A 134 -1.02 -1.32 -19.59
C GLY A 134 0.34 -2.01 -19.64
N TYR A 135 1.32 -1.39 -19.02
CA TYR A 135 2.68 -1.91 -18.91
C TYR A 135 2.83 -2.82 -17.69
N ASP A 136 3.83 -3.70 -17.75
CA ASP A 136 4.29 -4.45 -16.59
C ASP A 136 5.24 -3.60 -15.75
N LEU A 137 5.13 -3.68 -14.43
CA LEU A 137 6.04 -3.03 -13.49
C LEU A 137 6.97 -4.06 -12.87
N ASN A 138 8.26 -3.99 -13.21
CA ASN A 138 9.30 -4.78 -12.57
C ASN A 138 9.93 -3.99 -11.41
N ILE A 139 9.97 -4.60 -10.22
CA ILE A 139 10.53 -3.98 -9.01
C ILE A 139 11.75 -4.77 -8.52
N SER A 140 12.60 -4.12 -7.72
CA SER A 140 13.82 -4.72 -7.14
C SER A 140 13.55 -5.67 -5.97
N MET A 141 12.32 -5.73 -5.48
CA MET A 141 11.94 -6.55 -4.33
C MET A 141 12.14 -8.04 -4.64
N ASP A 142 12.88 -8.75 -3.76
CA ASP A 142 13.08 -10.20 -3.86
C ASP A 142 12.02 -10.93 -3.03
N TYR A 143 11.33 -11.86 -3.67
CA TYR A 143 10.25 -12.63 -3.03
C TYR A 143 10.71 -13.37 -1.76
N ASN A 144 11.88 -14.04 -1.82
CA ASN A 144 12.35 -14.84 -0.69
C ASN A 144 12.81 -13.96 0.47
N ILE A 145 13.52 -12.86 0.16
CA ILE A 145 13.98 -11.91 1.18
C ILE A 145 12.76 -11.26 1.85
N GLN A 146 11.77 -10.83 1.07
CA GLN A 146 10.53 -10.26 1.61
C GLN A 146 9.81 -11.25 2.53
N LEU A 147 9.62 -12.49 2.07
CA LEU A 147 8.93 -13.54 2.84
C LEU A 147 9.65 -13.84 4.17
N TYR A 148 10.98 -14.00 4.15
CA TYR A 148 11.76 -14.23 5.37
C TYR A 148 11.69 -13.05 6.34
N CYS A 149 11.72 -11.83 5.82
CA CYS A 149 11.58 -10.62 6.64
C CYS A 149 10.17 -10.51 7.26
N GLU A 150 9.12 -10.86 6.54
CA GLU A 150 7.74 -10.89 7.09
C GLU A 150 7.61 -11.92 8.20
N GLN A 151 8.11 -13.14 8.01
CA GLN A 151 8.11 -14.18 9.05
C GLN A 151 8.90 -13.77 10.30
N ALA A 152 10.02 -13.07 10.12
CA ALA A 152 10.82 -12.54 11.22
C ALA A 152 10.10 -11.41 11.95
N ALA A 153 9.43 -10.53 11.20
CA ALA A 153 8.63 -9.43 11.73
C ALA A 153 7.43 -9.97 12.55
N GLU A 154 6.71 -10.96 12.02
CA GLU A 154 5.60 -11.63 12.72
C GLU A 154 6.04 -12.25 14.06
N LYS A 155 7.11 -13.05 14.02
CA LYS A 155 7.67 -13.64 15.25
C LYS A 155 8.07 -12.58 16.28
N THR A 156 8.64 -11.47 15.81
CA THR A 156 9.05 -10.36 16.67
C THR A 156 7.84 -9.63 17.23
N TYR A 157 6.84 -9.36 16.42
CA TYR A 157 5.57 -8.75 16.79
C TYR A 157 4.91 -9.53 17.95
N ILE A 158 4.73 -10.84 17.77
CA ILE A 158 4.11 -11.72 18.76
C ILE A 158 4.98 -11.80 20.03
N LYS A 159 6.30 -12.08 19.88
CA LYS A 159 7.20 -12.29 21.03
C LYS A 159 7.39 -11.04 21.89
N LYS A 160 7.33 -9.87 21.29
CA LYS A 160 7.60 -8.59 21.96
C LYS A 160 6.34 -7.82 22.32
N ASP A 161 5.18 -8.35 21.96
CA ASP A 161 3.90 -7.61 22.08
C ASP A 161 4.04 -6.20 21.48
N ALA A 162 4.65 -6.16 20.29
CA ALA A 162 4.96 -4.91 19.62
C ALA A 162 3.70 -4.34 18.98
N LYS A 163 3.60 -3.03 18.92
CA LYS A 163 2.49 -2.36 18.23
C LYS A 163 2.55 -2.56 16.71
N TYR A 164 3.75 -2.57 16.16
CA TYR A 164 4.07 -2.86 14.76
C TYR A 164 5.56 -3.19 14.63
N VAL A 165 5.93 -3.81 13.51
CA VAL A 165 7.33 -4.10 13.16
C VAL A 165 7.57 -3.69 11.72
N SER A 166 8.57 -2.84 11.49
CA SER A 166 8.99 -2.41 10.17
C SER A 166 10.40 -2.90 9.87
N VAL A 167 10.61 -3.42 8.65
CA VAL A 167 11.92 -3.90 8.18
C VAL A 167 12.16 -3.39 6.76
N ILE A 168 13.35 -2.84 6.52
CA ILE A 168 13.82 -2.49 5.17
C ILE A 168 15.15 -3.20 4.94
N VAL A 169 15.25 -3.91 3.82
CA VAL A 169 16.51 -4.51 3.33
C VAL A 169 16.87 -3.83 2.03
N MET A 170 18.02 -3.17 2.03
CA MET A 170 18.49 -2.34 0.92
C MET A 170 19.91 -2.70 0.53
N ASN A 171 20.20 -2.68 -0.76
CA ASN A 171 21.55 -2.73 -1.27
C ASN A 171 22.21 -1.34 -1.11
N PRO A 172 23.24 -1.19 -0.26
CA PRO A 172 23.84 0.12 -0.01
C PRO A 172 24.62 0.68 -1.21
N SER A 173 24.98 -0.16 -2.18
CA SER A 173 25.76 0.26 -3.35
C SER A 173 24.96 1.01 -4.40
N ASN A 174 23.66 0.71 -4.52
CA ASN A 174 22.80 1.26 -5.58
C ASN A 174 21.42 1.71 -5.11
N GLY A 175 21.07 1.45 -3.83
CA GLY A 175 19.78 1.85 -3.25
C GLY A 175 18.59 0.94 -3.58
N GLU A 176 18.80 -0.20 -4.23
CA GLU A 176 17.73 -1.17 -4.49
C GLU A 176 17.14 -1.70 -3.18
N ILE A 177 15.82 -1.70 -3.09
CA ILE A 177 15.08 -2.24 -1.94
C ILE A 177 14.72 -3.69 -2.25
N PHE A 178 15.30 -4.63 -1.51
CA PHE A 178 15.02 -6.06 -1.64
C PHE A 178 13.85 -6.52 -0.79
N ALA A 179 13.58 -5.85 0.34
CA ALA A 179 12.40 -6.08 1.15
C ALA A 179 11.97 -4.80 1.87
N MET A 180 10.66 -4.64 2.04
CA MET A 180 10.05 -3.59 2.85
C MET A 180 8.80 -4.14 3.53
N VAL A 181 8.90 -4.42 4.82
CA VAL A 181 7.88 -5.05 5.65
C VAL A 181 7.24 -4.04 6.59
N ASN A 182 5.94 -4.14 6.76
CA ASN A 182 5.15 -3.33 7.69
C ASN A 182 4.14 -4.23 8.41
N TYR A 183 4.61 -5.04 9.35
CA TYR A 183 3.73 -5.98 10.04
C TYR A 183 2.91 -5.28 11.16
N PRO A 184 1.60 -5.57 11.32
CA PRO A 184 0.81 -6.55 10.56
C PRO A 184 0.46 -6.09 9.15
N GLU A 185 0.46 -7.06 8.22
CA GLU A 185 0.03 -6.89 6.82
C GLU A 185 -1.50 -7.03 6.72
N PHE A 186 -2.07 -6.76 5.53
CA PHE A 186 -3.49 -6.92 5.25
C PHE A 186 -3.73 -7.73 3.96
N HIS A 187 -4.95 -8.22 3.75
CA HIS A 187 -5.32 -9.01 2.57
C HIS A 187 -5.55 -8.13 1.34
N LEU A 188 -4.67 -8.22 0.33
CA LEU A 188 -4.77 -7.46 -0.92
C LEU A 188 -6.00 -7.82 -1.75
N ASN A 189 -6.46 -9.07 -1.67
CA ASN A 189 -7.67 -9.52 -2.37
C ASN A 189 -8.97 -9.13 -1.65
N ASP A 190 -8.89 -8.73 -0.36
CA ASP A 190 -10.01 -8.21 0.43
C ASP A 190 -9.58 -7.01 1.30
N PRO A 191 -9.17 -5.90 0.69
CA PRO A 191 -8.51 -4.80 1.38
C PRO A 191 -9.45 -3.94 2.24
N PHE A 192 -10.76 -4.10 2.12
CA PHE A 192 -11.76 -3.32 2.85
C PHE A 192 -12.30 -4.02 4.10
N THR A 193 -11.80 -5.22 4.39
CA THR A 193 -12.07 -5.94 5.63
C THR A 193 -10.93 -5.67 6.63
N LEU A 194 -11.27 -5.19 7.81
CA LEU A 194 -10.27 -4.98 8.87
C LEU A 194 -9.74 -6.33 9.35
N THR A 195 -8.42 -6.43 9.52
CA THR A 195 -7.76 -7.67 9.98
C THR A 195 -8.07 -8.01 11.44
N GLU A 196 -8.47 -7.02 12.24
CA GLU A 196 -8.95 -7.23 13.60
C GLU A 196 -10.49 -7.13 13.60
N GLU A 197 -11.15 -8.10 14.24
CA GLU A 197 -12.60 -8.07 14.48
C GLU A 197 -12.94 -6.99 15.51
N VAL A 198 -12.96 -5.75 15.10
CA VAL A 198 -13.37 -4.64 15.94
C VAL A 198 -14.78 -4.22 15.52
N ASN A 199 -15.72 -4.28 16.45
CA ASN A 199 -17.05 -3.74 16.23
C ASN A 199 -16.97 -2.21 16.24
N VAL A 200 -16.70 -1.62 15.07
CA VAL A 200 -16.38 -0.19 14.93
C VAL A 200 -17.56 0.54 14.33
N PRO A 201 -17.94 1.71 14.87
CA PRO A 201 -18.90 2.58 14.21
C PRO A 201 -18.50 2.89 12.76
N ALA A 202 -19.48 2.90 11.86
CA ALA A 202 -19.22 3.11 10.42
C ALA A 202 -18.41 4.39 10.13
N GLU A 203 -18.56 5.41 10.95
CA GLU A 203 -17.83 6.68 10.86
C GLU A 203 -16.30 6.54 11.05
N LYS A 204 -15.87 5.56 11.87
CA LYS A 204 -14.44 5.32 12.16
C LYS A 204 -13.81 4.26 11.27
N LYS A 205 -14.61 3.52 10.51
CA LYS A 205 -14.13 2.42 9.68
C LYS A 205 -13.11 2.90 8.65
N GLN A 206 -13.37 4.03 8.00
CA GLN A 206 -12.46 4.56 6.98
C GLN A 206 -11.10 4.96 7.55
N ASP A 207 -11.06 5.55 8.74
CA ASP A 207 -9.80 5.94 9.40
C ASP A 207 -8.97 4.71 9.76
N LEU A 208 -9.62 3.64 10.23
CA LEU A 208 -8.92 2.38 10.55
C LEU A 208 -8.41 1.69 9.28
N LEU A 209 -9.16 1.70 8.19
CA LEU A 209 -8.70 1.20 6.90
C LEU A 209 -7.48 2.00 6.41
N ASN A 210 -7.51 3.31 6.48
CA ASN A 210 -6.38 4.17 6.12
C ASN A 210 -5.14 3.88 6.98
N GLN A 211 -5.33 3.61 8.28
CA GLN A 211 -4.23 3.19 9.16
C GLN A 211 -3.71 1.80 8.81
N MET A 212 -4.58 0.85 8.49
CA MET A 212 -4.22 -0.50 8.09
C MET A 212 -3.40 -0.52 6.78
N TRP A 213 -3.76 0.32 5.81
CA TRP A 213 -3.07 0.43 4.53
C TRP A 213 -1.76 1.25 4.58
N ARG A 214 -1.54 1.97 5.68
CA ARG A 214 -0.41 2.89 5.79
C ARG A 214 0.93 2.16 5.76
N ASN A 215 1.82 2.56 4.85
CA ASN A 215 3.19 2.09 4.81
C ASN A 215 4.05 2.93 5.77
N GLN A 216 4.30 2.40 6.96
CA GLN A 216 5.02 3.09 8.02
C GLN A 216 6.49 3.33 7.69
N CYS A 217 7.11 2.45 6.88
CA CYS A 217 8.51 2.60 6.47
C CYS A 217 8.79 3.93 5.74
N ILE A 218 7.79 4.48 5.05
CA ILE A 218 7.94 5.70 4.24
C ILE A 218 7.04 6.86 4.70
N SER A 219 6.10 6.61 5.60
CA SER A 219 5.10 7.62 5.99
C SER A 219 5.25 8.10 7.42
N ASP A 220 5.96 7.35 8.28
CA ASP A 220 6.05 7.65 9.70
C ASP A 220 7.46 8.13 10.07
N THR A 221 7.51 9.06 11.00
CA THR A 221 8.74 9.49 11.65
C THR A 221 8.88 8.77 12.99
N TYR A 222 10.11 8.56 13.42
CA TYR A 222 10.42 7.96 14.71
C TYR A 222 11.67 8.57 15.32
N GLU A 223 11.85 8.41 16.62
CA GLU A 223 13.07 8.81 17.31
C GLU A 223 14.15 7.73 17.10
N PRO A 224 15.16 7.96 16.25
CA PRO A 224 16.12 6.92 15.85
C PRO A 224 17.04 6.48 16.98
N GLY A 225 17.21 7.30 18.01
CA GLY A 225 18.12 7.01 19.12
C GLY A 225 19.56 6.81 18.65
N SER A 226 20.22 5.77 19.15
CA SER A 226 21.64 5.52 18.86
C SER A 226 21.95 5.17 17.41
N THR A 227 20.98 4.79 16.60
CA THR A 227 21.21 4.56 15.15
C THR A 227 21.59 5.85 14.43
N PHE A 228 21.11 7.00 14.88
CA PHE A 228 21.47 8.30 14.33
C PHE A 228 22.94 8.69 14.57
N LYS A 229 23.60 8.06 15.53
CA LYS A 229 25.04 8.28 15.80
C LYS A 229 25.93 7.99 14.60
N ILE A 230 25.51 7.09 13.71
CA ILE A 230 26.22 6.80 12.45
C ILE A 230 26.31 8.06 11.59
N ILE A 231 25.23 8.83 11.50
CA ILE A 231 25.19 10.10 10.76
C ILE A 231 26.13 11.11 11.42
N THR A 232 26.05 11.26 12.75
CA THR A 232 26.92 12.17 13.53
C THR A 232 28.41 11.81 13.35
N ALA A 233 28.73 10.52 13.38
CA ALA A 233 30.11 10.04 13.19
C ALA A 233 30.62 10.33 11.77
N ALA A 234 29.82 10.02 10.75
CA ALA A 234 30.15 10.27 9.35
C ALA A 234 30.40 11.78 9.11
N ALA A 235 29.49 12.64 9.54
CA ALA A 235 29.62 14.08 9.42
C ALA A 235 30.88 14.62 10.13
N ALA A 236 31.17 14.14 11.35
CA ALA A 236 32.35 14.57 12.09
C ALA A 236 33.67 14.16 11.42
N LEU A 237 33.72 12.95 10.83
CA LEU A 237 34.88 12.48 10.06
C LEU A 237 35.04 13.26 8.75
N GLU A 238 33.97 13.47 8.03
CA GLU A 238 33.99 14.20 6.74
C GLU A 238 34.40 15.65 6.90
N GLN A 239 33.93 16.32 7.97
CA GLN A 239 34.33 17.69 8.30
C GLN A 239 35.73 17.75 8.95
N GLY A 240 36.37 16.62 9.21
CA GLY A 240 37.71 16.55 9.78
C GLY A 240 37.80 17.07 11.23
N VAL A 241 36.68 17.18 11.96
CA VAL A 241 36.68 17.65 13.36
C VAL A 241 37.10 16.58 14.35
N VAL A 242 37.23 15.33 13.90
CA VAL A 242 37.71 14.20 14.71
C VAL A 242 38.44 13.17 13.83
N LYS A 243 39.34 12.41 14.46
CA LYS A 243 40.01 11.21 13.92
C LYS A 243 39.64 10.01 14.78
N LEU A 244 39.67 8.80 14.21
CA LEU A 244 39.33 7.57 14.94
C LEU A 244 40.19 7.35 16.20
N THR A 245 41.41 7.90 16.22
CA THR A 245 42.39 7.79 17.32
C THR A 245 42.25 8.89 18.36
N ASP A 246 41.38 9.89 18.15
CA ASP A 246 41.21 10.97 19.12
C ASP A 246 40.65 10.43 20.43
N ASN A 247 41.15 10.95 21.54
CA ASN A 247 40.80 10.51 22.89
C ASN A 247 39.64 11.27 23.47
N PHE A 248 38.77 10.55 24.14
CA PHE A 248 37.60 11.05 24.85
C PHE A 248 37.55 10.43 26.25
N TYR A 249 36.73 11.03 27.12
CA TYR A 249 36.51 10.49 28.46
C TYR A 249 35.02 10.42 28.78
N CYS A 250 34.55 9.25 29.18
CA CYS A 250 33.16 9.01 29.58
C CYS A 250 33.04 8.73 31.06
N PRO A 251 32.56 9.70 31.87
CA PRO A 251 32.31 9.53 33.31
C PRO A 251 30.96 8.83 33.59
N GLY A 252 30.23 8.33 32.55
CA GLY A 252 28.89 7.78 32.66
C GLY A 252 27.77 8.78 32.40
N TYR A 253 28.09 10.05 32.19
CA TYR A 253 27.12 11.09 31.81
C TYR A 253 27.86 12.33 31.24
N LYS A 254 27.11 13.19 30.59
CA LYS A 254 27.53 14.54 30.22
C LYS A 254 26.46 15.54 30.59
N LEU A 255 26.85 16.72 31.07
CA LEU A 255 25.94 17.84 31.25
C LEU A 255 25.88 18.64 29.95
N VAL A 256 24.66 18.86 29.48
CA VAL A 256 24.35 19.70 28.32
C VAL A 256 23.37 20.73 28.81
N GLU A 257 23.84 21.98 28.91
CA GLU A 257 23.10 23.05 29.58
C GLU A 257 22.71 22.65 31.03
N ASP A 258 21.41 22.55 31.32
CA ASP A 258 20.85 22.17 32.61
C ASP A 258 20.52 20.65 32.73
N ARG A 259 20.76 19.88 31.65
CA ARG A 259 20.36 18.47 31.58
C ARG A 259 21.53 17.52 31.70
N ARG A 260 21.34 16.53 32.60
CA ARG A 260 22.27 15.41 32.74
C ARG A 260 21.88 14.25 31.83
N ILE A 261 22.63 14.08 30.72
CA ILE A 261 22.40 12.98 29.76
C ILE A 261 23.30 11.81 30.16
N ARG A 262 22.68 10.69 30.53
CA ARG A 262 23.38 9.48 30.99
C ARG A 262 23.89 8.63 29.82
N CYS A 263 25.03 7.98 30.00
CA CYS A 263 25.47 6.91 29.16
C CYS A 263 24.72 5.61 29.48
N ALA A 264 24.67 4.66 28.53
CA ALA A 264 24.14 3.31 28.79
C ALA A 264 24.90 2.62 29.93
N LYS A 265 26.25 2.78 29.97
CA LYS A 265 27.09 2.40 31.07
C LYS A 265 27.19 3.56 32.08
N THR A 266 26.34 3.55 33.08
CA THR A 266 26.21 4.67 34.05
C THR A 266 27.43 4.87 34.92
N THR A 267 28.30 3.83 35.06
CA THR A 267 29.61 3.92 35.72
C THR A 267 30.69 4.54 34.85
N GLY A 268 30.40 4.80 33.59
CA GLY A 268 31.31 5.34 32.59
C GLY A 268 32.15 4.27 31.89
N HIS A 269 32.62 4.61 30.68
CA HIS A 269 33.59 3.80 29.93
C HIS A 269 35.04 4.19 30.28
N GLY A 270 35.22 5.33 30.95
CA GLY A 270 36.56 5.89 31.23
C GLY A 270 37.18 6.52 29.98
N ALA A 271 38.49 6.40 29.87
CA ALA A 271 39.22 6.87 28.68
C ALA A 271 38.96 5.92 27.51
N GLU A 272 38.55 6.48 26.38
CA GLU A 272 38.25 5.74 25.16
C GLU A 272 38.63 6.56 23.93
N THR A 273 39.00 5.89 22.83
CA THR A 273 39.19 6.55 21.54
C THR A 273 37.83 6.79 20.88
N PHE A 274 37.79 7.60 19.80
CA PHE A 274 36.56 7.76 19.03
C PHE A 274 36.05 6.42 18.48
N GLU A 275 36.94 5.57 17.97
CA GLU A 275 36.62 4.23 17.50
C GLU A 275 35.93 3.39 18.60
N THR A 276 36.50 3.35 19.80
CA THR A 276 35.89 2.63 20.92
C THR A 276 34.61 3.28 21.40
N GLY A 277 34.49 4.61 21.31
CA GLY A 277 33.27 5.38 21.59
C GLY A 277 32.11 5.00 20.65
N ILE A 278 32.41 4.75 19.35
CA ILE A 278 31.45 4.21 18.39
C ILE A 278 31.04 2.79 18.80
N MET A 279 31.99 1.89 19.04
CA MET A 279 31.74 0.50 19.45
C MET A 279 30.86 0.41 20.70
N ASN A 280 31.11 1.27 21.67
CA ASN A 280 30.37 1.35 22.92
C ASN A 280 29.05 2.15 22.81
N SER A 281 28.79 2.76 21.67
CA SER A 281 27.67 3.71 21.50
C SER A 281 27.62 4.75 22.64
N CYS A 282 28.78 5.32 22.97
CA CYS A 282 28.97 6.17 24.14
C CYS A 282 28.28 7.55 23.97
N ASN A 283 27.25 7.85 24.79
CA ASN A 283 26.52 9.10 24.68
C ASN A 283 27.42 10.34 24.92
N PRO A 284 28.27 10.41 25.98
CA PRO A 284 29.18 11.54 26.18
C PRO A 284 30.08 11.84 25.00
N VAL A 285 30.65 10.83 24.34
CA VAL A 285 31.49 11.00 23.14
C VAL A 285 30.67 11.64 22.01
N PHE A 286 29.51 11.11 21.73
CA PHE A 286 28.67 11.63 20.63
C PHE A 286 28.09 13.02 20.89
N ILE A 287 27.83 13.37 22.15
CA ILE A 287 27.46 14.73 22.50
C ILE A 287 28.62 15.68 22.21
N GLU A 288 29.84 15.32 22.65
CA GLU A 288 31.05 16.10 22.38
C GLU A 288 31.35 16.26 20.90
N LEU A 289 31.12 15.22 20.11
CA LEU A 289 31.22 15.29 18.64
C LEU A 289 30.22 16.28 18.04
N GLY A 290 28.98 16.25 18.49
CA GLY A 290 27.95 17.21 18.05
C GLY A 290 28.31 18.64 18.40
N GLU A 291 28.87 18.87 19.61
CA GLU A 291 29.37 20.18 20.03
C GLU A 291 30.56 20.64 19.15
N LYS A 292 31.51 19.75 18.83
CA LYS A 292 32.67 20.06 17.96
C LYS A 292 32.24 20.31 16.52
N LEU A 293 31.26 19.58 16.01
CA LEU A 293 30.72 19.69 14.65
C LEU A 293 30.00 21.04 14.48
N GLY A 294 29.27 21.46 15.50
CA GLY A 294 28.44 22.65 15.48
C GLY A 294 27.20 22.55 14.58
N VAL A 295 26.27 23.47 14.78
CA VAL A 295 24.96 23.47 14.12
C VAL A 295 25.09 23.53 12.60
N GLU A 296 25.90 24.46 12.09
CA GLU A 296 26.02 24.67 10.64
C GLU A 296 26.52 23.42 9.88
N ASN A 297 27.57 22.76 10.43
CA ASN A 297 28.13 21.57 9.79
C ASN A 297 27.26 20.32 9.97
N PHE A 298 26.43 20.30 11.01
CA PHE A 298 25.52 19.20 11.26
C PHE A 298 24.32 19.18 10.30
N TYR A 299 23.91 20.36 9.80
CA TYR A 299 22.79 20.51 8.85
C TYR A 299 23.22 20.51 7.38
N LYS A 300 24.51 20.51 7.08
CA LYS A 300 25.02 20.34 5.71
C LYS A 300 25.00 18.87 5.28
#